data_bd5f17ea20b272f9336fcb47d279483c
#
_entry.id   bd5f17ea20b272f9336fcb47d279483c
#
_cell.length_a   1.000
_cell.length_b   1.000
_cell.length_c   1.000
_cell.angle_alpha   90.00
_cell.angle_beta   90.00
_cell.angle_gamma   90.00
#
_symmetry.space_group_name_H-M   'P 1'
#
loop_
_entity.id
_entity.type
_entity.pdbx_description
1 polymer ?
#
loop_
_entity_poly.entity_id
_entity_poly.type
_entity_poly.pdbx_seq_one_letter_code
_entity_poly.pdbx_strand_id
1 'polypeptide(L)'
;ASNYVRRRQFAASQLSVDSTGRITAMIDRGNIYDIILDICEQLKLDYFFITPVNAQTSIYLKNTDAKTLFDLLLTGTAYTYYEEGGVYMFGEAKREGLFSTRIVPMRYRTVDKLAEAIPDNLKKGVQTAAFGDLNSMILSGDQRQVARIEQFLRSIDRTVPLITIEVMIVDASKDVLLEAGLGLGLGTEPTQTSGTLSPGLDMTLGAGAVNSLANKIGLVKLGKVTPNFYASLKAMEQDGTIELRSTPRLSTLNGREAVLTSGQMQYYKETNNTYMGTQNPVQSTSYVWKSVEANMTLSITPYVSEDGHITMTIDLSQSEFTDRTEKDAPPGTTTRSFRSMVRVKNEETVLLGGIDRQSREKSSQGLPFIARVPVLKWIFGTHKNNKQERRLNVFIKPTVVE
;
A
#
# COMPACT_ATOMS: atom_id res chain seq x y z
N ALA A 1 59.61 -9.32 -22.26
CA ALA A 1 59.06 -10.24 -21.26
C ALA A 1 57.87 -10.96 -21.87
N SER A 2 58.08 -12.20 -22.31
CA SER A 2 57.11 -13.06 -22.97
C SER A 2 56.17 -13.64 -21.92
N ASN A 3 54.87 -13.26 -21.96
CA ASN A 3 53.83 -13.90 -21.16
C ASN A 3 53.50 -15.27 -21.78
N TYR A 4 54.15 -16.31 -21.27
CA TYR A 4 53.77 -17.70 -21.51
C TYR A 4 52.41 -17.94 -20.81
N VAL A 5 51.30 -17.86 -21.56
CA VAL A 5 50.05 -18.49 -21.17
C VAL A 5 50.27 -19.99 -21.22
N ARG A 6 50.48 -20.62 -20.07
CA ARG A 6 50.45 -22.09 -19.92
C ARG A 6 49.09 -22.56 -20.38
N ARG A 7 48.95 -23.04 -21.63
CA ARG A 7 47.89 -23.94 -22.03
C ARG A 7 47.96 -25.14 -21.11
N ARG A 8 47.02 -25.23 -20.15
CA ARG A 8 46.79 -26.49 -19.45
C ARG A 8 46.33 -27.48 -20.52
N GLN A 9 47.19 -28.43 -20.85
CA GLN A 9 46.80 -29.68 -21.52
C GLN A 9 45.86 -30.37 -20.54
N PHE A 10 44.53 -30.32 -20.81
CA PHE A 10 43.60 -31.17 -20.12
C PHE A 10 43.90 -32.59 -20.56
N ALA A 11 44.35 -33.41 -19.62
CA ALA A 11 44.44 -34.84 -19.79
C ALA A 11 43.08 -35.39 -20.18
N ALA A 12 43.08 -36.50 -20.93
CA ALA A 12 41.93 -37.20 -21.48
C ALA A 12 40.68 -37.12 -20.62
N SER A 13 39.51 -36.90 -21.28
CA SER A 13 38.20 -36.87 -20.69
C SER A 13 38.06 -37.84 -19.52
N GLN A 14 37.87 -37.30 -18.31
CA GLN A 14 37.78 -38.11 -17.10
C GLN A 14 36.36 -38.02 -16.58
N LEU A 15 35.63 -39.11 -16.68
CA LEU A 15 34.32 -39.29 -16.05
C LEU A 15 34.48 -40.36 -14.97
N SER A 16 34.12 -40.05 -13.74
CA SER A 16 34.15 -40.99 -12.63
C SER A 16 32.95 -40.82 -11.72
N VAL A 17 32.39 -41.91 -11.27
CA VAL A 17 31.30 -41.96 -10.30
C VAL A 17 31.89 -42.56 -9.00
N ASP A 18 31.63 -41.90 -7.88
CA ASP A 18 32.02 -42.40 -6.58
C ASP A 18 31.04 -43.43 -6.02
N SER A 19 31.42 -44.07 -4.89
CA SER A 19 30.57 -45.05 -4.21
C SER A 19 29.24 -44.52 -3.70
N THR A 20 29.06 -43.20 -3.66
CA THR A 20 27.84 -42.52 -3.23
C THR A 20 26.93 -42.07 -4.42
N GLY A 21 27.35 -42.41 -5.66
CA GLY A 21 26.64 -42.02 -6.87
C GLY A 21 26.87 -40.58 -7.31
N ARG A 22 27.89 -39.92 -6.76
CA ARG A 22 28.32 -38.58 -7.15
C ARG A 22 29.30 -38.63 -8.33
N ILE A 23 29.06 -37.71 -9.27
CA ILE A 23 29.77 -37.69 -10.55
C ILE A 23 30.84 -36.59 -10.54
N THR A 24 32.03 -36.92 -10.99
CA THR A 24 33.07 -35.96 -11.34
C THR A 24 33.30 -36.07 -12.85
N ALA A 25 33.03 -35.00 -13.59
CA ALA A 25 33.17 -34.94 -15.03
C ALA A 25 34.16 -33.83 -15.43
N MET A 26 35.23 -34.21 -16.15
CA MET A 26 36.20 -33.30 -16.74
C MET A 26 36.34 -33.66 -18.22
N ILE A 27 35.57 -33.02 -19.07
CA ILE A 27 35.45 -33.37 -20.48
C ILE A 27 35.65 -32.12 -21.32
N ASP A 28 36.54 -32.23 -22.32
CA ASP A 28 36.73 -31.17 -23.31
C ASP A 28 36.21 -31.65 -24.68
N ARG A 29 35.27 -30.93 -25.28
CA ARG A 29 34.62 -31.23 -26.58
C ARG A 29 34.07 -32.65 -26.66
N GLY A 30 33.44 -33.12 -25.58
CA GLY A 30 32.78 -34.43 -25.58
C GLY A 30 31.43 -34.40 -26.26
N ASN A 31 31.07 -35.53 -26.92
CA ASN A 31 29.72 -35.73 -27.43
C ASN A 31 28.75 -35.98 -26.28
N ILE A 32 27.70 -35.20 -26.20
CA ILE A 32 26.71 -35.30 -25.12
C ILE A 32 26.06 -36.68 -25.06
N TYR A 33 25.79 -37.30 -26.21
CA TYR A 33 25.25 -38.64 -26.28
C TYR A 33 26.14 -39.68 -25.57
N ASP A 34 27.45 -39.68 -25.85
CA ASP A 34 28.38 -40.61 -25.27
C ASP A 34 28.53 -40.35 -23.73
N ILE A 35 28.52 -39.10 -23.31
CA ILE A 35 28.58 -38.73 -21.90
C ILE A 35 27.35 -39.24 -21.17
N ILE A 36 26.15 -39.10 -21.73
CA ILE A 36 24.90 -39.58 -21.11
C ILE A 36 24.95 -41.12 -21.00
N LEU A 37 25.39 -41.82 -22.04
CA LEU A 37 25.53 -43.27 -22.01
C LEU A 37 26.46 -43.73 -20.91
N ASP A 38 27.67 -43.18 -20.82
CA ASP A 38 28.66 -43.54 -19.81
C ASP A 38 28.11 -43.31 -18.38
N ILE A 39 27.38 -42.23 -18.15
CA ILE A 39 26.75 -41.92 -16.85
C ILE A 39 25.66 -42.94 -16.52
N CYS A 40 24.77 -43.20 -17.46
CA CYS A 40 23.68 -44.13 -17.23
C CYS A 40 24.20 -45.54 -16.96
N GLU A 41 25.21 -45.98 -17.67
CA GLU A 41 25.86 -47.29 -17.46
C GLU A 41 26.56 -47.37 -16.11
N GLN A 42 27.35 -46.38 -15.74
CA GLN A 42 28.07 -46.37 -14.45
C GLN A 42 27.13 -46.31 -13.23
N LEU A 43 26.03 -45.58 -13.34
CA LEU A 43 25.01 -45.46 -12.29
C LEU A 43 23.93 -46.53 -12.38
N LYS A 44 23.92 -47.38 -13.44
CA LYS A 44 22.88 -48.40 -13.72
C LYS A 44 21.50 -47.78 -13.78
N LEU A 45 21.38 -46.64 -14.48
CA LEU A 45 20.11 -45.96 -14.70
C LEU A 45 19.45 -46.51 -15.97
N ASP A 46 18.15 -46.70 -15.93
CA ASP A 46 17.37 -47.05 -17.13
C ASP A 46 17.19 -45.80 -18.01
N TYR A 47 17.50 -45.92 -19.29
CA TYR A 47 17.46 -44.82 -20.22
C TYR A 47 16.88 -45.19 -21.59
N PHE A 48 16.34 -44.20 -22.28
CA PHE A 48 15.81 -44.34 -23.62
C PHE A 48 16.03 -43.08 -24.45
N PHE A 49 16.56 -43.18 -25.68
CA PHE A 49 16.70 -42.03 -26.57
C PHE A 49 15.55 -42.03 -27.58
N ILE A 50 14.64 -41.03 -27.51
CA ILE A 50 13.59 -40.79 -28.49
C ILE A 50 14.19 -40.26 -29.79
N THR A 51 15.20 -39.40 -29.67
CA THR A 51 16.02 -38.92 -30.78
C THR A 51 17.49 -38.86 -30.34
N PRO A 52 18.44 -39.14 -31.27
CA PRO A 52 19.86 -39.03 -30.95
C PRO A 52 20.23 -37.61 -30.56
N VAL A 53 21.02 -37.45 -29.50
CA VAL A 53 21.49 -36.15 -29.02
C VAL A 53 22.81 -35.81 -29.71
N ASN A 54 22.75 -35.06 -30.80
CA ASN A 54 23.92 -34.66 -31.59
C ASN A 54 24.40 -33.26 -31.16
N ALA A 55 25.08 -33.15 -30.03
CA ALA A 55 25.68 -31.90 -29.54
C ALA A 55 26.98 -32.17 -28.82
N GLN A 56 27.88 -31.21 -28.84
CA GLN A 56 29.19 -31.29 -28.15
C GLN A 56 29.21 -30.24 -27.05
N THR A 57 29.92 -30.59 -25.93
CA THR A 57 30.11 -29.67 -24.81
C THR A 57 31.44 -29.89 -24.16
N SER A 58 31.90 -28.86 -23.45
CA SER A 58 33.03 -28.97 -22.52
C SER A 58 32.52 -28.72 -21.13
N ILE A 59 32.78 -29.66 -20.22
CA ILE A 59 32.24 -29.65 -18.87
C ILE A 59 33.32 -29.94 -17.84
N TYR A 60 33.30 -29.19 -16.73
CA TYR A 60 34.13 -29.39 -15.57
C TYR A 60 33.29 -29.30 -14.31
N LEU A 61 32.87 -30.44 -13.80
CA LEU A 61 32.04 -30.56 -12.60
C LEU A 61 32.68 -31.55 -11.62
N LYS A 62 32.53 -31.29 -10.34
CA LYS A 62 32.93 -32.17 -9.25
C LYS A 62 31.76 -32.42 -8.31
N ASN A 63 31.61 -33.65 -7.88
CA ASN A 63 30.68 -34.07 -6.85
C ASN A 63 29.21 -33.66 -7.15
N THR A 64 28.75 -33.95 -8.35
CA THR A 64 27.41 -33.57 -8.86
C THR A 64 26.54 -34.82 -8.98
N ASP A 65 25.24 -34.71 -8.79
CA ASP A 65 24.25 -35.74 -9.04
C ASP A 65 23.90 -35.85 -10.54
N ALA A 66 23.39 -37.01 -10.97
CA ALA A 66 23.06 -37.28 -12.37
C ALA A 66 22.07 -36.28 -12.96
N LYS A 67 21.05 -35.92 -12.20
CA LYS A 67 20.00 -35.00 -12.64
C LYS A 67 20.54 -33.60 -12.93
N THR A 68 21.30 -33.05 -11.99
CA THR A 68 21.98 -31.76 -12.17
C THR A 68 22.96 -31.79 -13.35
N LEU A 69 23.65 -32.92 -13.55
CA LEU A 69 24.56 -33.08 -14.67
C LEU A 69 23.82 -33.12 -16.01
N PHE A 70 22.71 -33.86 -16.13
CA PHE A 70 21.88 -33.85 -17.34
C PHE A 70 21.27 -32.48 -17.62
N ASP A 71 20.82 -31.76 -16.59
CA ASP A 71 20.34 -30.40 -16.73
C ASP A 71 21.39 -29.46 -17.31
N LEU A 72 22.65 -29.57 -16.84
CA LEU A 72 23.74 -28.74 -17.33
C LEU A 72 24.21 -29.15 -18.72
N LEU A 73 24.33 -30.45 -19.00
CA LEU A 73 24.72 -30.97 -20.32
C LEU A 73 23.79 -30.53 -21.44
N LEU A 74 22.49 -30.51 -21.16
CA LEU A 74 21.47 -30.17 -22.15
C LEU A 74 21.10 -28.68 -22.16
N THR A 75 21.65 -27.89 -21.22
CA THR A 75 21.41 -26.45 -21.18
C THR A 75 22.01 -25.76 -22.41
N GLY A 76 21.22 -24.92 -23.09
CA GLY A 76 21.62 -24.19 -24.30
C GLY A 76 21.58 -25.07 -25.57
N THR A 77 21.16 -26.32 -25.48
CA THR A 77 20.93 -27.20 -26.63
C THR A 77 19.44 -27.26 -26.99
N ALA A 78 19.12 -27.87 -28.14
CA ALA A 78 17.73 -28.14 -28.55
C ALA A 78 17.14 -29.41 -27.90
N TYR A 79 17.90 -30.05 -27.00
CA TYR A 79 17.54 -31.33 -26.41
C TYR A 79 17.12 -31.18 -24.94
N THR A 80 16.26 -32.09 -24.49
CA THR A 80 15.78 -32.20 -23.13
C THR A 80 15.71 -33.67 -22.68
N TYR A 81 15.46 -33.88 -21.40
CA TYR A 81 15.12 -35.20 -20.91
C TYR A 81 13.88 -35.14 -20.03
N TYR A 82 13.23 -36.30 -19.90
CA TYR A 82 12.09 -36.55 -19.05
C TYR A 82 12.34 -37.81 -18.22
N GLU A 83 12.03 -37.79 -16.94
CA GLU A 83 12.16 -38.92 -16.03
C GLU A 83 10.76 -39.40 -15.64
N GLU A 84 10.43 -40.63 -15.94
CA GLU A 84 9.17 -41.25 -15.53
C GLU A 84 9.42 -42.70 -15.07
N GLY A 85 8.94 -43.05 -13.88
CA GLY A 85 9.08 -44.39 -13.34
C GLY A 85 10.53 -44.87 -13.14
N GLY A 86 11.49 -43.97 -13.04
CA GLY A 86 12.91 -44.30 -12.93
C GLY A 86 13.65 -44.42 -14.28
N VAL A 87 12.96 -44.27 -15.41
CA VAL A 87 13.54 -44.30 -16.76
C VAL A 87 13.78 -42.88 -17.24
N TYR A 88 15.00 -42.58 -17.70
CA TYR A 88 15.38 -41.31 -18.31
C TYR A 88 15.17 -41.34 -19.82
N MET A 89 14.29 -40.49 -20.34
CA MET A 89 14.01 -40.37 -21.76
C MET A 89 14.65 -39.11 -22.33
N PHE A 90 15.54 -39.24 -23.30
CA PHE A 90 16.27 -38.11 -23.90
C PHE A 90 15.77 -37.85 -25.34
N GLY A 91 15.69 -36.58 -25.73
CA GLY A 91 15.30 -36.20 -27.08
C GLY A 91 15.16 -34.71 -27.30
N GLU A 92 14.66 -34.30 -28.46
CA GLU A 92 14.42 -32.90 -28.77
C GLU A 92 13.30 -32.32 -27.92
N ALA A 93 13.50 -31.12 -27.38
CA ALA A 93 12.59 -30.42 -26.45
C ALA A 93 11.20 -30.11 -27.07
N LYS A 94 11.07 -30.15 -28.39
CA LYS A 94 9.79 -29.86 -29.10
C LYS A 94 8.91 -31.11 -29.29
N ARG A 95 9.34 -32.29 -28.91
CA ARG A 95 8.55 -33.49 -29.04
C ARG A 95 7.52 -33.64 -27.93
N GLU A 96 6.26 -33.87 -28.30
CA GLU A 96 5.12 -34.00 -27.38
C GLU A 96 5.31 -35.11 -26.33
N GLY A 97 6.02 -36.18 -26.64
CA GLY A 97 6.31 -37.28 -25.71
C GLY A 97 7.27 -36.93 -24.54
N LEU A 98 7.86 -35.73 -24.54
CA LEU A 98 8.76 -35.24 -23.50
C LEU A 98 8.16 -34.10 -22.66
N PHE A 99 6.87 -33.81 -22.83
CA PHE A 99 6.20 -32.77 -22.07
C PHE A 99 5.79 -33.26 -20.70
N SER A 100 6.11 -32.46 -19.71
CA SER A 100 5.64 -32.62 -18.34
C SER A 100 4.49 -31.67 -18.10
N THR A 101 3.40 -32.17 -17.51
CA THR A 101 2.31 -31.31 -17.03
C THR A 101 2.30 -31.32 -15.51
N ARG A 102 2.35 -30.14 -14.91
CA ARG A 102 2.29 -29.97 -13.45
C ARG A 102 1.20 -28.99 -13.07
N ILE A 103 0.55 -29.28 -11.95
CA ILE A 103 -0.41 -28.42 -11.30
C ILE A 103 0.28 -27.83 -10.05
N VAL A 104 0.42 -26.51 -10.03
CA VAL A 104 1.07 -25.78 -8.94
C VAL A 104 0.00 -25.03 -8.15
N PRO A 105 -0.39 -25.52 -6.97
CA PRO A 105 -1.35 -24.83 -6.11
C PRO A 105 -0.73 -23.59 -5.48
N MET A 106 -1.47 -22.47 -5.52
CA MET A 106 -1.10 -21.22 -4.87
C MET A 106 -1.77 -21.15 -3.50
N ARG A 107 -1.00 -20.79 -2.48
CA ARG A 107 -1.47 -20.74 -1.09
C ARG A 107 -1.92 -19.35 -0.66
N TYR A 108 -1.17 -18.32 -1.09
CA TYR A 108 -1.31 -16.95 -0.61
C TYR A 108 -1.76 -15.97 -1.69
N ARG A 109 -1.58 -16.30 -2.96
CA ARG A 109 -1.91 -15.46 -4.10
C ARG A 109 -3.03 -16.08 -4.92
N THR A 110 -3.85 -15.23 -5.55
CA THR A 110 -4.84 -15.67 -6.52
C THR A 110 -4.19 -15.92 -7.87
N VAL A 111 -4.64 -16.94 -8.58
CA VAL A 111 -4.04 -17.37 -9.86
C VAL A 111 -4.42 -16.47 -11.04
N ASP A 112 -5.48 -15.66 -10.94
CA ASP A 112 -6.12 -14.95 -12.06
C ASP A 112 -5.16 -14.09 -12.92
N LYS A 113 -4.19 -13.43 -12.29
CA LYS A 113 -3.23 -12.56 -12.99
C LYS A 113 -1.78 -13.09 -12.96
N LEU A 114 -1.57 -14.28 -12.40
CA LEU A 114 -0.22 -14.82 -12.29
C LEU A 114 0.38 -15.24 -13.63
N ALA A 115 -0.45 -15.70 -14.56
CA ALA A 115 0.00 -16.04 -15.92
C ALA A 115 0.63 -14.84 -16.64
N GLU A 116 0.13 -13.63 -16.38
CA GLU A 116 0.70 -12.38 -16.93
C GLU A 116 1.99 -11.95 -16.21
N ALA A 117 2.10 -12.29 -14.93
CA ALA A 117 3.27 -11.94 -14.11
C ALA A 117 4.51 -12.79 -14.39
N ILE A 118 4.34 -13.97 -15.05
CA ILE A 118 5.48 -14.81 -15.43
C ILE A 118 6.24 -14.14 -16.58
N PRO A 119 7.54 -13.90 -16.46
CA PRO A 119 8.35 -13.30 -17.53
C PRO A 119 8.32 -14.13 -18.82
N ASP A 120 8.25 -13.48 -19.97
CA ASP A 120 8.15 -14.16 -21.29
C ASP A 120 9.33 -15.07 -21.61
N ASN A 121 10.53 -14.76 -21.10
CA ASN A 121 11.69 -15.63 -21.25
C ASN A 121 11.51 -16.99 -20.55
N LEU A 122 10.73 -17.07 -19.47
CA LEU A 122 10.42 -18.31 -18.78
C LEU A 122 9.27 -19.06 -19.46
N LYS A 123 8.33 -18.37 -20.10
CA LYS A 123 7.19 -18.98 -20.80
C LYS A 123 7.57 -19.72 -22.08
N LYS A 124 8.78 -19.49 -22.62
CA LYS A 124 9.21 -20.12 -23.87
C LYS A 124 9.16 -21.64 -23.77
N GLY A 125 8.30 -22.27 -24.60
CA GLY A 125 8.13 -23.73 -24.63
C GLY A 125 7.28 -24.32 -23.51
N VAL A 126 6.59 -23.46 -22.71
CA VAL A 126 5.64 -23.90 -21.69
C VAL A 126 4.30 -23.21 -21.90
N GLN A 127 3.24 -23.98 -21.92
CA GLN A 127 1.88 -23.48 -21.86
C GLN A 127 1.47 -23.29 -20.40
N THR A 128 0.89 -22.15 -20.09
CA THR A 128 0.43 -21.80 -18.74
C THR A 128 -1.06 -21.53 -18.78
N ALA A 129 -1.84 -22.17 -17.91
CA ALA A 129 -3.27 -21.94 -17.76
C ALA A 129 -3.63 -21.76 -16.29
N ALA A 130 -4.43 -20.74 -16.01
CA ALA A 130 -4.97 -20.52 -14.67
C ALA A 130 -6.19 -21.42 -14.46
N PHE A 131 -6.24 -22.14 -13.34
CA PHE A 131 -7.39 -22.93 -12.90
C PHE A 131 -7.92 -22.35 -11.59
N GLY A 132 -8.91 -21.45 -11.72
CA GLY A 132 -9.44 -20.64 -10.62
C GLY A 132 -10.07 -21.47 -9.49
N ASP A 133 -10.82 -22.54 -9.82
CA ASP A 133 -11.55 -23.34 -8.84
C ASP A 133 -10.63 -24.00 -7.79
N LEU A 134 -9.41 -24.36 -8.18
CA LEU A 134 -8.41 -24.91 -7.26
C LEU A 134 -7.29 -23.91 -6.91
N ASN A 135 -7.44 -22.64 -7.30
CA ASN A 135 -6.39 -21.63 -7.16
C ASN A 135 -5.02 -22.15 -7.59
N SER A 136 -4.95 -22.81 -8.75
CA SER A 136 -3.77 -23.52 -9.22
C SER A 136 -3.35 -23.06 -10.60
N MET A 137 -2.04 -23.09 -10.88
CA MET A 137 -1.48 -22.86 -12.20
C MET A 137 -1.15 -24.21 -12.85
N ILE A 138 -1.68 -24.46 -14.04
CA ILE A 138 -1.34 -25.60 -14.86
C ILE A 138 -0.18 -25.20 -15.76
N LEU A 139 0.91 -25.96 -15.69
CA LEU A 139 2.11 -25.77 -16.49
C LEU A 139 2.32 -27.01 -17.36
N SER A 140 2.43 -26.85 -18.69
CA SER A 140 2.66 -27.96 -19.62
C SER A 140 3.75 -27.61 -20.61
N GLY A 141 4.80 -28.42 -20.68
CA GLY A 141 5.94 -28.18 -21.55
C GLY A 141 7.20 -28.93 -21.13
N ASP A 142 8.36 -28.43 -21.54
CA ASP A 142 9.66 -28.98 -21.15
C ASP A 142 9.80 -29.04 -19.63
N GLN A 143 10.16 -30.19 -19.08
CA GLN A 143 10.26 -30.45 -17.64
C GLN A 143 11.13 -29.42 -16.92
N ARG A 144 12.27 -29.02 -17.49
CA ARG A 144 13.19 -28.05 -16.90
C ARG A 144 12.58 -26.66 -16.86
N GLN A 145 11.89 -26.25 -17.93
CA GLN A 145 11.22 -24.95 -17.96
C GLN A 145 10.01 -24.92 -17.00
N VAL A 146 9.24 -26.01 -16.95
CA VAL A 146 8.15 -26.18 -15.98
C VAL A 146 8.67 -26.08 -14.55
N ALA A 147 9.79 -26.74 -14.22
CA ALA A 147 10.40 -26.65 -12.89
C ALA A 147 10.88 -25.24 -12.55
N ARG A 148 11.45 -24.49 -13.51
CA ARG A 148 11.84 -23.10 -13.32
C ARG A 148 10.65 -22.18 -13.05
N ILE A 149 9.55 -22.36 -13.80
CA ILE A 149 8.33 -21.59 -13.57
C ILE A 149 7.73 -21.96 -12.20
N GLU A 150 7.70 -23.24 -11.83
CA GLU A 150 7.23 -23.69 -10.52
C GLU A 150 8.04 -23.02 -9.39
N GLN A 151 9.37 -23.01 -9.49
CA GLN A 151 10.23 -22.35 -8.53
C GLN A 151 9.97 -20.83 -8.46
N PHE A 152 9.78 -20.19 -9.60
CA PHE A 152 9.40 -18.77 -9.66
C PHE A 152 8.06 -18.54 -8.98
N LEU A 153 7.01 -19.32 -9.29
CA LEU A 153 5.70 -19.21 -8.67
C LEU A 153 5.77 -19.38 -7.14
N ARG A 154 6.51 -20.39 -6.67
CA ARG A 154 6.73 -20.60 -5.23
C ARG A 154 7.47 -19.45 -4.56
N SER A 155 8.36 -18.76 -5.27
CA SER A 155 9.10 -17.61 -4.73
C SER A 155 8.23 -16.38 -4.53
N ILE A 156 7.19 -16.20 -5.33
CA ILE A 156 6.24 -15.08 -5.25
C ILE A 156 4.99 -15.41 -4.44
N ASP A 157 4.74 -16.68 -4.14
CA ASP A 157 3.60 -17.14 -3.33
C ASP A 157 3.87 -16.95 -1.84
N ARG A 158 3.90 -15.70 -1.41
CA ARG A 158 4.14 -15.31 -0.02
C ARG A 158 2.94 -14.57 0.54
N THR A 159 2.81 -14.59 1.86
CA THR A 159 1.81 -13.81 2.60
C THR A 159 1.95 -12.32 2.29
N VAL A 160 0.82 -11.66 2.18
CA VAL A 160 0.74 -10.22 2.01
C VAL A 160 0.13 -9.65 3.27
N PRO A 161 0.83 -8.74 3.99
CA PRO A 161 0.29 -8.18 5.21
C PRO A 161 -0.99 -7.39 4.92
N LEU A 162 -1.95 -7.48 5.83
CA LEU A 162 -3.12 -6.62 5.89
C LEU A 162 -2.76 -5.34 6.65
N ILE A 163 -3.13 -4.19 6.10
CA ILE A 163 -2.90 -2.91 6.75
C ILE A 163 -4.25 -2.30 7.09
N THR A 164 -4.47 -2.04 8.36
CA THR A 164 -5.60 -1.26 8.85
C THR A 164 -5.17 0.19 9.01
N ILE A 165 -5.89 1.09 8.40
CA ILE A 165 -5.59 2.51 8.39
C ILE A 165 -6.75 3.24 9.05
N GLU A 166 -6.42 4.01 10.08
CA GLU A 166 -7.33 4.89 10.79
C GLU A 166 -7.00 6.33 10.43
N VAL A 167 -7.96 7.05 9.89
CA VAL A 167 -7.86 8.48 9.63
C VAL A 167 -8.67 9.21 10.69
N MET A 168 -8.11 10.26 11.27
CA MET A 168 -8.76 11.07 12.28
C MET A 168 -8.84 12.51 11.76
N ILE A 169 -10.05 13.00 11.58
CA ILE A 169 -10.32 14.37 11.15
C ILE A 169 -10.81 15.13 12.38
N VAL A 170 -10.07 16.17 12.75
CA VAL A 170 -10.33 16.99 13.93
C VAL A 170 -10.60 18.42 13.49
N ASP A 171 -11.76 18.95 13.84
CA ASP A 171 -12.10 20.35 13.66
C ASP A 171 -12.16 21.01 15.06
N ALA A 172 -11.42 22.07 15.24
CA ALA A 172 -11.33 22.78 16.52
C ALA A 172 -11.61 24.27 16.37
N SER A 173 -12.39 24.83 17.27
CA SER A 173 -12.65 26.27 17.32
C SER A 173 -11.66 27.02 18.23
N LYS A 174 -11.38 28.26 17.88
CA LYS A 174 -10.30 29.05 18.45
C LYS A 174 -10.37 29.33 19.96
N ASP A 175 -11.54 29.61 20.49
CA ASP A 175 -11.67 30.13 21.87
C ASP A 175 -11.03 29.22 22.92
N VAL A 176 -10.91 27.97 22.56
CA VAL A 176 -10.32 26.96 23.41
C VAL A 176 -8.87 26.69 23.07
N LEU A 177 -8.51 26.75 21.82
CA LEU A 177 -7.15 26.50 21.35
C LEU A 177 -6.15 27.52 21.84
N LEU A 178 -6.55 28.77 22.07
CA LEU A 178 -5.68 29.82 22.63
C LEU A 178 -5.38 29.66 24.12
N GLU A 179 -6.36 29.26 24.91
CA GLU A 179 -6.19 28.99 26.32
C GLU A 179 -5.35 27.75 26.61
N ALA A 180 -5.42 26.80 25.69
CA ALA A 180 -4.62 25.59 25.78
C ALA A 180 -3.14 25.77 25.37
N GLY A 181 -2.72 26.95 24.93
CA GLY A 181 -1.32 27.25 24.59
C GLY A 181 -0.78 26.43 23.43
N LEU A 182 -1.60 26.15 22.42
CA LEU A 182 -1.21 25.40 21.22
C LEU A 182 -0.18 26.14 20.36
N GLY A 183 1.04 26.09 20.80
CA GLY A 183 2.18 26.22 19.92
C GLY A 183 2.34 24.90 19.16
N LEU A 184 1.70 24.72 17.98
CA LEU A 184 2.03 23.68 17.06
C LEU A 184 3.39 23.99 16.43
N GLY A 185 4.46 23.86 17.21
CA GLY A 185 5.81 23.86 16.72
C GLY A 185 6.20 22.43 16.39
N LEU A 186 6.39 22.12 15.11
CA LEU A 186 7.17 20.99 14.66
C LEU A 186 8.64 21.27 14.98
N GLY A 187 9.01 21.19 16.26
CA GLY A 187 10.35 21.40 16.75
C GLY A 187 10.77 20.26 17.64
N THR A 188 12.01 19.87 17.53
CA THR A 188 12.64 18.77 18.26
C THR A 188 12.84 19.04 19.76
N GLU A 189 12.43 20.20 20.27
CA GLU A 189 12.47 20.52 21.71
C GLU A 189 11.18 21.22 22.16
N PRO A 190 10.62 20.84 23.32
CA PRO A 190 9.47 21.52 23.88
C PRO A 190 9.89 22.92 24.36
N THR A 191 9.45 23.95 23.66
CA THR A 191 9.52 25.31 24.19
C THR A 191 8.63 25.38 25.43
N GLN A 192 9.25 25.51 26.59
CA GLN A 192 8.57 25.86 27.83
C GLN A 192 7.95 27.23 27.65
N THR A 193 6.70 27.32 27.34
CA THR A 193 5.92 28.53 27.52
C THR A 193 5.47 28.57 28.96
N SER A 194 6.24 29.30 29.78
CA SER A 194 5.81 29.73 31.11
C SER A 194 4.72 30.79 30.94
N GLY A 195 3.48 30.35 30.81
CA GLY A 195 2.30 31.18 30.90
C GLY A 195 1.44 30.60 32.01
N THR A 196 1.15 31.41 33.03
CA THR A 196 0.26 31.05 34.13
C THR A 196 -1.13 30.79 33.55
N LEU A 197 -1.42 29.54 33.26
CA LEU A 197 -2.78 29.08 32.96
C LEU A 197 -3.45 28.73 34.26
N SER A 198 -4.72 28.99 34.34
CA SER A 198 -5.66 28.82 35.47
C SER A 198 -5.25 27.74 36.49
N PRO A 199 -5.48 27.92 37.78
CA PRO A 199 -4.89 27.09 38.83
C PRO A 199 -5.34 25.62 38.64
N GLY A 200 -4.44 24.79 38.16
CA GLY A 200 -4.62 23.35 38.07
C GLY A 200 -4.04 22.61 36.88
N LEU A 201 -3.56 23.28 35.84
CA LEU A 201 -3.10 22.62 34.59
C LEU A 201 -1.77 23.15 34.04
N ASP A 202 -0.77 23.30 34.93
CA ASP A 202 0.63 23.39 34.52
C ASP A 202 1.19 21.97 34.30
N MET A 203 0.78 21.34 33.23
CA MET A 203 1.31 20.03 32.85
C MET A 203 2.02 20.12 31.49
N THR A 204 3.28 20.45 31.51
CA THR A 204 4.21 20.22 30.43
C THR A 204 4.51 18.70 30.41
N LEU A 205 3.64 17.91 29.81
CA LEU A 205 3.84 16.49 29.69
C LEU A 205 4.73 16.23 28.46
N GLY A 206 6.00 15.95 28.69
CA GLY A 206 6.87 15.38 27.68
C GLY A 206 6.32 14.01 27.20
N ALA A 207 6.71 13.58 26.03
CA ALA A 207 6.26 12.35 25.37
C ALA A 207 6.24 11.09 26.26
N GLY A 208 7.23 10.95 27.11
CA GLY A 208 7.32 9.83 28.05
C GLY A 208 6.23 9.85 29.11
N ALA A 209 5.87 11.05 29.60
CA ALA A 209 4.85 11.23 30.62
C ALA A 209 3.44 11.02 30.05
N VAL A 210 3.20 11.42 28.81
CA VAL A 210 1.93 11.21 28.09
C VAL A 210 1.69 9.73 27.81
N ASN A 211 2.71 9.00 27.36
CA ASN A 211 2.63 7.56 27.17
C ASN A 211 2.39 6.81 28.49
N SER A 212 3.02 7.27 29.57
CA SER A 212 2.84 6.72 30.92
C SER A 212 1.43 6.97 31.46
N LEU A 213 0.88 8.15 31.22
CA LEU A 213 -0.47 8.53 31.67
C LEU A 213 -1.55 7.80 30.85
N ALA A 214 -1.39 7.67 29.54
CA ALA A 214 -2.28 6.92 28.66
C ALA A 214 -2.38 5.46 29.08
N ASN A 215 -1.27 4.85 29.48
CA ASN A 215 -1.23 3.49 30.01
C ASN A 215 -1.91 3.35 31.37
N LYS A 216 -1.84 4.38 32.26
CA LYS A 216 -2.44 4.36 33.59
C LYS A 216 -3.96 4.57 33.60
N ILE A 217 -4.48 5.35 32.66
CA ILE A 217 -5.91 5.73 32.63
C ILE A 217 -6.73 4.76 31.78
N GLY A 218 -6.10 3.75 31.17
CA GLY A 218 -6.80 2.75 30.36
C GLY A 218 -7.45 3.32 29.08
N LEU A 219 -7.15 4.55 28.75
CA LEU A 219 -7.62 5.22 27.55
C LEU A 219 -6.77 4.79 26.35
N VAL A 220 -7.23 3.72 25.77
CA VAL A 220 -7.03 3.34 24.40
C VAL A 220 -5.59 3.24 23.88
N LYS A 221 -5.29 2.14 23.29
CA LYS A 221 -4.20 1.82 22.37
C LYS A 221 -4.14 2.80 21.17
N LEU A 222 -3.90 4.06 21.43
CA LEU A 222 -3.61 5.08 20.43
C LEU A 222 -2.10 5.09 20.17
N GLY A 223 -1.51 4.07 19.61
CA GLY A 223 -0.14 3.96 19.14
C GLY A 223 0.95 4.86 19.76
N LYS A 224 2.21 4.64 19.41
CA LYS A 224 3.31 5.56 19.73
C LYS A 224 3.08 6.89 19.04
N VAL A 225 2.90 7.93 19.81
CA VAL A 225 2.55 9.27 19.35
C VAL A 225 3.80 10.12 19.24
N THR A 226 3.91 10.90 18.19
CA THR A 226 4.90 11.98 18.14
C THR A 226 4.68 12.92 19.33
N PRO A 227 5.71 13.20 20.10
CA PRO A 227 5.60 13.64 21.50
C PRO A 227 4.72 14.85 21.78
N ASN A 228 4.80 15.88 20.96
CA ASN A 228 4.20 17.18 21.25
C ASN A 228 2.73 17.30 20.85
N PHE A 229 2.30 16.47 19.91
CA PHE A 229 0.96 16.57 19.32
C PHE A 229 -0.12 15.92 20.20
N TYR A 230 0.14 14.76 20.74
CA TYR A 230 -0.87 14.01 21.50
C TYR A 230 -1.26 14.67 22.82
N ALA A 231 -0.34 15.32 23.50
CA ALA A 231 -0.66 16.07 24.72
C ALA A 231 -1.64 17.20 24.42
N SER A 232 -1.45 17.92 23.32
CA SER A 232 -2.34 19.00 22.90
C SER A 232 -3.73 18.48 22.51
N LEU A 233 -3.81 17.40 21.73
CA LEU A 233 -5.07 16.78 21.34
C LEU A 233 -5.85 16.25 22.55
N LYS A 234 -5.16 15.64 23.49
CA LYS A 234 -5.80 15.08 24.67
C LYS A 234 -6.28 16.15 25.65
N ALA A 235 -5.56 17.24 25.80
CA ALA A 235 -6.02 18.40 26.61
C ALA A 235 -7.27 19.03 25.99
N MET A 236 -7.32 19.16 24.66
CA MET A 236 -8.47 19.68 23.95
C MET A 236 -9.69 18.73 24.07
N GLU A 237 -9.51 17.42 23.95
CA GLU A 237 -10.57 16.43 24.14
C GLU A 237 -11.11 16.44 25.56
N GLN A 238 -10.25 16.65 26.54
CA GLN A 238 -10.60 16.69 27.95
C GLN A 238 -11.41 17.94 28.31
N ASP A 239 -11.12 19.05 27.67
CA ASP A 239 -11.85 20.33 27.86
C ASP A 239 -13.15 20.39 27.03
N GLY A 240 -13.48 19.37 26.28
CA GLY A 240 -14.69 19.28 25.46
C GLY A 240 -14.70 20.21 24.24
N THR A 241 -13.55 20.67 23.87
CA THR A 241 -13.33 21.69 22.83
C THR A 241 -12.93 21.14 21.48
N ILE A 242 -12.63 19.85 21.42
CA ILE A 242 -12.41 19.14 20.18
C ILE A 242 -13.67 18.38 19.81
N GLU A 243 -14.29 18.75 18.74
CA GLU A 243 -15.30 17.96 18.10
C GLU A 243 -14.61 17.00 17.13
N LEU A 244 -14.44 15.75 17.56
CA LEU A 244 -13.94 14.71 16.70
C LEU A 244 -15.04 14.39 15.68
N ARG A 245 -14.93 14.91 14.45
CA ARG A 245 -16.01 14.78 13.47
C ARG A 245 -16.07 13.45 12.78
N SER A 246 -14.89 12.85 12.50
CA SER A 246 -14.86 11.62 11.72
C SER A 246 -13.59 10.81 12.00
N THR A 247 -13.77 9.50 12.18
CA THR A 247 -12.67 8.55 12.30
C THR A 247 -12.87 7.36 11.36
N PRO A 248 -12.83 7.56 10.03
CA PRO A 248 -12.98 6.46 9.12
C PRO A 248 -11.81 5.47 9.28
N ARG A 249 -12.13 4.18 9.22
CA ARG A 249 -11.18 3.07 9.25
C ARG A 249 -11.32 2.25 8.00
N LEU A 250 -10.21 1.83 7.45
CA LEU A 250 -10.15 1.08 6.22
C LEU A 250 -9.04 0.05 6.30
N SER A 251 -9.30 -1.17 5.84
CA SER A 251 -8.31 -2.24 5.81
C SER A 251 -8.09 -2.72 4.40
N THR A 252 -6.83 -2.87 4.00
CA THR A 252 -6.47 -3.36 2.68
C THR A 252 -5.17 -4.14 2.71
N LEU A 253 -4.94 -4.96 1.70
CA LEU A 253 -3.69 -5.66 1.50
C LEU A 253 -2.60 -4.72 0.98
N ASN A 254 -1.36 -5.05 1.30
CA ASN A 254 -0.18 -4.33 0.83
C ASN A 254 -0.21 -4.11 -0.69
N GLY A 255 -0.03 -2.85 -1.12
CA GLY A 255 -0.04 -2.45 -2.53
C GLY A 255 -1.42 -2.44 -3.20
N ARG A 256 -2.51 -2.58 -2.44
CA ARG A 256 -3.88 -2.52 -2.96
C ARG A 256 -4.57 -1.25 -2.52
N GLU A 257 -5.25 -0.62 -3.48
CA GLU A 257 -6.12 0.51 -3.19
C GLU A 257 -7.37 0.04 -2.45
N ALA A 258 -7.79 0.81 -1.46
CA ALA A 258 -9.09 0.68 -0.84
C ALA A 258 -9.80 2.03 -0.84
N VAL A 259 -11.11 2.00 -1.06
CA VAL A 259 -11.95 3.20 -1.14
C VAL A 259 -13.12 3.04 -0.19
N LEU A 260 -13.33 4.06 0.64
CA LEU A 260 -14.50 4.20 1.50
C LEU A 260 -15.27 5.44 1.05
N THR A 261 -16.54 5.27 0.72
CA THR A 261 -17.44 6.38 0.42
C THR A 261 -18.62 6.34 1.37
N SER A 262 -18.90 7.46 2.01
CA SER A 262 -20.07 7.66 2.88
C SER A 262 -20.68 9.01 2.58
N GLY A 263 -22.00 9.10 2.45
CA GLY A 263 -22.63 10.34 2.07
C GLY A 263 -24.07 10.48 2.53
N GLN A 264 -24.56 11.70 2.42
CA GLN A 264 -25.92 12.08 2.67
C GLN A 264 -26.46 12.87 1.48
N MET A 265 -27.75 12.73 1.24
CA MET A 265 -28.46 13.44 0.19
C MET A 265 -29.57 14.28 0.80
N GLN A 266 -29.64 15.55 0.44
CA GLN A 266 -30.76 16.42 0.82
C GLN A 266 -31.52 16.87 -0.40
N TYR A 267 -32.84 16.90 -0.27
CA TYR A 267 -33.75 17.36 -1.33
C TYR A 267 -34.19 18.80 -1.06
N TYR A 268 -34.30 19.56 -2.14
CA TYR A 268 -34.89 20.88 -2.12
C TYR A 268 -35.90 21.03 -3.27
N LYS A 269 -36.79 21.96 -3.10
CA LYS A 269 -37.89 22.20 -4.01
C LYS A 269 -37.57 23.42 -4.86
N GLU A 270 -37.47 23.22 -6.17
CA GLU A 270 -37.33 24.31 -7.12
C GLU A 270 -38.73 24.67 -7.64
N THR A 271 -39.11 25.95 -7.50
CA THR A 271 -40.42 26.46 -7.91
C THR A 271 -40.25 27.24 -9.20
N ASN A 272 -40.90 26.79 -10.27
CA ASN A 272 -40.96 27.48 -11.54
C ASN A 272 -42.30 28.14 -11.71
N ASN A 273 -42.34 29.48 -11.76
CA ASN A 273 -43.51 30.28 -12.02
C ASN A 273 -43.53 30.70 -13.48
N THR A 274 -44.49 30.21 -14.22
CA THR A 274 -44.69 30.59 -15.62
C THR A 274 -45.99 31.41 -15.74
N TYR A 275 -45.89 32.58 -16.33
CA TYR A 275 -47.05 33.41 -16.61
C TYR A 275 -47.51 33.13 -18.05
N MET A 276 -48.79 32.77 -18.21
CA MET A 276 -49.41 32.53 -19.50
C MET A 276 -50.49 33.56 -19.74
N GLY A 277 -50.49 34.21 -20.89
CA GLY A 277 -51.48 35.17 -21.36
C GLY A 277 -51.04 36.62 -21.30
N THR A 278 -51.44 37.41 -22.31
CA THR A 278 -51.03 38.82 -22.47
C THR A 278 -52.03 39.81 -21.89
N GLN A 279 -53.32 39.45 -21.74
CA GLN A 279 -54.37 40.36 -21.21
C GLN A 279 -54.85 39.99 -19.80
N ASN A 280 -54.82 38.70 -19.43
CA ASN A 280 -55.06 38.24 -18.07
C ASN A 280 -54.01 37.15 -17.77
N PRO A 281 -52.87 37.51 -17.20
CA PRO A 281 -51.80 36.54 -16.94
C PRO A 281 -52.24 35.56 -15.84
N VAL A 282 -52.33 34.29 -16.20
CA VAL A 282 -52.56 33.21 -15.24
C VAL A 282 -51.19 32.69 -14.84
N GLN A 283 -50.88 32.71 -13.54
CA GLN A 283 -49.67 32.15 -12.99
C GLN A 283 -49.84 30.63 -12.83
N SER A 284 -49.00 29.88 -13.54
CA SER A 284 -48.87 28.45 -13.33
C SER A 284 -47.58 28.19 -12.54
N THR A 285 -47.74 27.57 -11.38
CA THR A 285 -46.64 27.21 -10.51
C THR A 285 -46.38 25.71 -10.61
N SER A 286 -45.20 25.32 -11.07
CA SER A 286 -44.75 23.94 -11.09
C SER A 286 -43.59 23.74 -10.14
N TYR A 287 -43.50 22.54 -9.57
CA TYR A 287 -42.47 22.18 -8.60
C TYR A 287 -41.61 21.04 -9.13
N VAL A 288 -40.30 21.16 -8.99
CA VAL A 288 -39.33 20.10 -9.29
C VAL A 288 -38.49 19.83 -8.04
N TRP A 289 -38.41 18.58 -7.66
CA TRP A 289 -37.53 18.18 -6.57
C TRP A 289 -36.11 17.92 -7.14
N LYS A 290 -35.13 18.57 -6.56
CA LYS A 290 -33.72 18.36 -6.85
C LYS A 290 -33.00 17.88 -5.61
N SER A 291 -31.91 17.17 -5.80
CA SER A 291 -31.08 16.69 -4.71
C SER A 291 -29.70 17.32 -4.76
N VAL A 292 -29.11 17.51 -3.59
CA VAL A 292 -27.70 17.86 -3.40
C VAL A 292 -27.07 16.77 -2.55
N GLU A 293 -25.88 16.32 -2.93
CA GLU A 293 -25.14 15.29 -2.24
C GLU A 293 -23.96 15.90 -1.46
N ALA A 294 -23.72 15.38 -0.27
CA ALA A 294 -22.55 15.68 0.51
C ALA A 294 -21.88 14.36 0.90
N ASN A 295 -20.78 14.05 0.24
CA ASN A 295 -20.09 12.77 0.32
C ASN A 295 -18.70 12.96 0.93
N MET A 296 -18.28 11.97 1.73
CA MET A 296 -16.90 11.75 2.14
C MET A 296 -16.37 10.56 1.35
N THR A 297 -15.27 10.75 0.64
CA THR A 297 -14.55 9.69 -0.07
C THR A 297 -13.12 9.66 0.42
N LEU A 298 -12.67 8.50 0.87
CA LEU A 298 -11.31 8.22 1.31
C LEU A 298 -10.76 7.09 0.45
N SER A 299 -9.72 7.37 -0.32
CA SER A 299 -8.95 6.39 -1.08
C SER A 299 -7.55 6.30 -0.52
N ILE A 300 -7.07 5.09 -0.25
CA ILE A 300 -5.74 4.84 0.32
C ILE A 300 -5.09 3.65 -0.36
N THR A 301 -3.82 3.84 -0.72
CA THR A 301 -2.96 2.76 -1.23
C THR A 301 -1.72 2.67 -0.36
N PRO A 302 -1.63 1.68 0.56
CA PRO A 302 -0.48 1.48 1.42
C PRO A 302 0.56 0.55 0.79
N TYR A 303 1.82 0.78 1.14
CA TYR A 303 2.95 -0.08 0.82
C TYR A 303 3.85 -0.25 2.04
N VAL A 304 4.04 -1.48 2.51
CA VAL A 304 4.92 -1.83 3.62
C VAL A 304 6.30 -2.16 3.08
N SER A 305 7.30 -1.43 3.57
CA SER A 305 8.71 -1.66 3.26
C SER A 305 9.31 -2.73 4.18
N GLU A 306 10.42 -3.35 3.77
CA GLU A 306 11.12 -4.38 4.58
C GLU A 306 11.61 -3.84 5.94
N ASP A 307 11.84 -2.54 6.05
CA ASP A 307 12.25 -1.86 7.30
C ASP A 307 11.08 -1.57 8.25
N GLY A 308 9.87 -2.08 7.95
CA GLY A 308 8.67 -1.90 8.77
C GLY A 308 8.02 -0.52 8.65
N HIS A 309 8.46 0.33 7.71
CA HIS A 309 7.78 1.58 7.40
C HIS A 309 6.66 1.35 6.38
N ILE A 310 5.60 2.14 6.53
CA ILE A 310 4.44 2.10 5.65
C ILE A 310 4.38 3.40 4.87
N THR A 311 4.52 3.30 3.55
CA THR A 311 4.30 4.44 2.64
C THR A 311 2.87 4.37 2.15
N MET A 312 2.13 5.47 2.26
CA MET A 312 0.72 5.53 1.88
C MET A 312 0.45 6.70 0.96
N THR A 313 -0.26 6.44 -0.13
CA THR A 313 -0.90 7.49 -0.93
C THR A 313 -2.34 7.62 -0.47
N ILE A 314 -2.74 8.84 -0.12
CA ILE A 314 -4.02 9.14 0.49
C ILE A 314 -4.70 10.23 -0.33
N ASP A 315 -5.96 10.00 -0.67
CA ASP A 315 -6.86 10.96 -1.28
C ASP A 315 -8.15 11.01 -0.44
N LEU A 316 -8.36 12.13 0.22
CA LEU A 316 -9.52 12.39 1.05
C LEU A 316 -10.29 13.55 0.47
N SER A 317 -11.56 13.33 0.18
CA SER A 317 -12.52 14.38 -0.19
C SER A 317 -13.70 14.29 0.74
N GLN A 318 -14.05 15.39 1.40
CA GLN A 318 -15.15 15.48 2.34
C GLN A 318 -16.02 16.66 2.01
N SER A 319 -17.30 16.42 1.79
CA SER A 319 -18.32 17.43 1.61
C SER A 319 -19.30 17.36 2.78
N GLU A 320 -19.64 18.50 3.33
CA GLU A 320 -20.61 18.64 4.43
C GLU A 320 -21.64 19.68 4.07
N PHE A 321 -22.89 19.44 4.51
CA PHE A 321 -23.93 20.45 4.38
C PHE A 321 -23.69 21.61 5.33
N THR A 322 -23.92 22.83 4.83
CA THR A 322 -23.96 24.04 5.64
C THR A 322 -25.43 24.42 5.93
N ASP A 323 -25.62 25.26 6.93
CA ASP A 323 -26.96 25.77 7.28
C ASP A 323 -27.57 26.45 6.06
N ARG A 324 -28.89 26.21 5.87
CA ARG A 324 -29.66 26.86 4.81
C ARG A 324 -29.89 28.31 5.15
N THR A 325 -29.65 29.20 4.19
CA THR A 325 -29.92 30.65 4.34
C THR A 325 -31.40 30.92 4.40
N GLU A 326 -32.22 30.16 3.65
CA GLU A 326 -33.65 30.22 3.61
C GLU A 326 -34.24 28.81 3.50
N LYS A 327 -35.52 28.67 3.92
CA LYS A 327 -36.19 27.38 4.04
C LYS A 327 -36.32 26.63 2.70
N ASP A 328 -36.47 27.38 1.60
CA ASP A 328 -36.61 26.84 0.25
C ASP A 328 -35.35 26.94 -0.61
N ALA A 329 -34.27 27.49 -0.04
CA ALA A 329 -32.99 27.55 -0.73
C ALA A 329 -32.32 26.15 -0.83
N PRO A 330 -31.53 25.88 -1.89
CA PRO A 330 -30.74 24.67 -1.96
C PRO A 330 -29.77 24.62 -0.77
N PRO A 331 -29.53 23.44 -0.18
CA PRO A 331 -28.55 23.29 0.88
C PRO A 331 -27.16 23.69 0.34
N GLY A 332 -26.44 24.54 1.07
CA GLY A 332 -25.06 24.83 0.80
C GLY A 332 -24.18 23.62 1.12
N THR A 333 -23.07 23.48 0.45
CA THR A 333 -22.05 22.46 0.75
C THR A 333 -20.69 23.08 0.90
N THR A 334 -19.92 22.60 1.87
CA THR A 334 -18.50 22.91 2.01
C THR A 334 -17.72 21.65 1.68
N THR A 335 -16.84 21.74 0.68
CA THR A 335 -16.00 20.62 0.26
C THR A 335 -14.56 20.88 0.65
N ARG A 336 -13.91 19.87 1.23
CA ARG A 336 -12.49 19.85 1.58
C ARG A 336 -11.85 18.67 0.86
N SER A 337 -10.75 18.91 0.18
CA SER A 337 -10.00 17.86 -0.52
C SER A 337 -8.55 17.89 -0.07
N PHE A 338 -8.01 16.72 0.19
CA PHE A 338 -6.65 16.53 0.68
C PHE A 338 -6.00 15.35 -0.04
N ARG A 339 -4.84 15.56 -0.64
CA ARG A 339 -4.04 14.51 -1.28
C ARG A 339 -2.62 14.58 -0.77
N SER A 340 -2.10 13.45 -0.30
CA SER A 340 -0.75 13.36 0.25
C SER A 340 -0.12 11.99 0.04
N MET A 341 1.20 11.96 0.06
CA MET A 341 1.98 10.73 0.20
C MET A 341 2.86 10.87 1.43
N VAL A 342 2.75 9.91 2.34
CA VAL A 342 3.49 9.91 3.61
C VAL A 342 4.13 8.56 3.87
N ARG A 343 5.23 8.58 4.61
CA ARG A 343 5.91 7.40 5.10
C ARG A 343 5.96 7.43 6.62
N VAL A 344 5.41 6.40 7.26
CA VAL A 344 5.14 6.34 8.71
C VAL A 344 5.61 4.99 9.24
N LYS A 345 5.98 4.92 10.51
CA LYS A 345 6.23 3.65 11.18
C LYS A 345 4.92 2.95 11.51
N ASN A 346 4.99 1.62 11.64
CA ASN A 346 3.85 0.85 12.12
C ASN A 346 3.35 1.39 13.46
N GLU A 347 2.03 1.56 13.59
CA GLU A 347 1.33 2.11 14.78
C GLU A 347 1.66 3.56 15.16
N GLU A 348 2.41 4.30 14.35
CA GLU A 348 2.68 5.71 14.58
C GLU A 348 1.56 6.60 14.02
N THR A 349 1.15 7.59 14.78
CA THR A 349 0.18 8.60 14.33
C THR A 349 0.91 9.83 13.81
N VAL A 350 0.61 10.21 12.57
CA VAL A 350 1.24 11.38 11.92
C VAL A 350 0.18 12.38 11.48
N LEU A 351 0.50 13.66 11.62
CA LEU A 351 -0.29 14.75 11.03
C LEU A 351 -0.03 14.81 9.53
N LEU A 352 -1.07 14.57 8.74
CA LEU A 352 -1.00 14.68 7.28
C LEU A 352 -0.99 16.13 6.82
N GLY A 353 -1.73 16.98 7.52
CA GLY A 353 -1.87 18.37 7.20
C GLY A 353 -3.07 19.00 7.88
N GLY A 354 -3.21 20.29 7.71
CA GLY A 354 -4.30 21.02 8.31
C GLY A 354 -4.56 22.33 7.59
N ILE A 355 -5.71 22.92 7.87
CA ILE A 355 -6.11 24.24 7.40
C ILE A 355 -6.36 25.11 8.63
N ASP A 356 -5.63 26.21 8.73
CA ASP A 356 -5.87 27.25 9.73
C ASP A 356 -6.54 28.44 9.04
N ARG A 357 -7.77 28.74 9.44
CA ARG A 357 -8.55 29.86 8.93
C ARG A 357 -8.81 30.86 10.03
N GLN A 358 -8.28 32.03 9.91
CA GLN A 358 -8.52 33.14 10.82
C GLN A 358 -9.39 34.21 10.16
N SER A 359 -10.54 34.52 10.78
CA SER A 359 -11.37 35.64 10.42
C SER A 359 -11.46 36.57 11.61
N ARG A 360 -11.12 37.81 11.42
CA ARG A 360 -11.25 38.84 12.45
C ARG A 360 -12.14 39.97 11.95
N GLU A 361 -13.31 40.08 12.52
CA GLU A 361 -14.23 41.15 12.23
C GLU A 361 -14.29 42.09 13.42
N LYS A 362 -13.92 43.34 13.22
CA LYS A 362 -14.07 44.41 14.20
C LYS A 362 -15.13 45.36 13.71
N SER A 363 -16.27 45.38 14.39
CA SER A 363 -17.33 46.36 14.16
C SER A 363 -17.43 47.27 15.39
N SER A 364 -17.49 48.55 15.15
CA SER A 364 -17.64 49.55 16.20
C SER A 364 -18.76 50.51 15.77
N GLN A 365 -19.85 50.50 16.52
CA GLN A 365 -20.97 51.41 16.34
C GLN A 365 -21.00 52.36 17.52
N GLY A 366 -21.11 53.66 17.27
CA GLY A 366 -21.20 54.70 18.32
C GLY A 366 -21.68 56.03 17.75
N LEU A 367 -22.13 56.93 18.64
CA LEU A 367 -22.57 58.25 18.24
C LEU A 367 -21.40 59.07 17.65
N PRO A 368 -21.58 59.76 16.50
CA PRO A 368 -20.55 60.37 15.69
C PRO A 368 -19.85 61.46 16.53
N PHE A 369 -19.42 61.88 17.24
CA PHE A 369 -18.57 62.78 18.04
C PHE A 369 -18.05 62.19 19.31
N ILE A 370 -18.81 61.35 20.01
CA ILE A 370 -18.45 60.70 21.26
C ILE A 370 -17.51 59.51 21.04
N ALA A 371 -17.64 58.84 19.91
CA ALA A 371 -16.83 57.68 19.52
C ALA A 371 -15.34 58.03 19.21
N ARG A 372 -14.95 59.30 19.16
CA ARG A 372 -13.57 59.72 18.92
C ARG A 372 -12.76 59.92 20.20
N VAL A 373 -13.41 59.97 21.38
CA VAL A 373 -12.74 60.12 22.65
C VAL A 373 -12.46 58.73 23.26
N PRO A 374 -11.20 58.35 23.54
CA PRO A 374 -10.83 56.96 23.90
C PRO A 374 -11.57 56.42 25.12
N VAL A 375 -11.89 57.26 26.11
CA VAL A 375 -12.59 56.83 27.33
C VAL A 375 -14.12 56.76 27.14
N LEU A 376 -14.71 57.70 26.42
CA LEU A 376 -16.15 57.77 26.16
C LEU A 376 -16.60 56.76 25.10
N LYS A 377 -15.73 56.42 24.18
CA LYS A 377 -15.94 55.34 23.22
C LYS A 377 -16.24 54.00 23.88
N TRP A 378 -15.63 53.74 25.03
CA TRP A 378 -15.78 52.49 25.76
C TRP A 378 -17.14 52.36 26.48
N ILE A 379 -17.69 53.51 26.91
CA ILE A 379 -18.95 53.57 27.65
C ILE A 379 -20.17 53.68 26.72
N PHE A 380 -20.03 54.39 25.59
CA PHE A 380 -21.16 54.71 24.67
C PHE A 380 -21.04 54.06 23.28
N GLY A 381 -20.11 53.17 23.07
CA GLY A 381 -19.91 52.44 21.81
C GLY A 381 -20.07 50.93 21.98
N THR A 382 -20.78 50.30 21.06
CA THR A 382 -20.85 48.85 20.97
C THR A 382 -19.65 48.36 20.16
N HIS A 383 -18.76 47.61 20.82
CA HIS A 383 -17.61 46.98 20.16
C HIS A 383 -17.89 45.50 19.93
N LYS A 384 -18.05 45.11 18.70
CA LYS A 384 -18.14 43.72 18.33
C LYS A 384 -16.79 43.29 17.77
N ASN A 385 -16.08 42.46 18.50
CA ASN A 385 -14.83 41.85 18.06
C ASN A 385 -15.09 40.36 17.87
N ASN A 386 -15.40 39.97 16.67
CA ASN A 386 -15.67 38.59 16.31
C ASN A 386 -14.36 38.01 15.80
N LYS A 387 -13.76 37.15 16.57
CA LYS A 387 -12.61 36.35 16.18
C LYS A 387 -13.08 34.93 15.92
N GLN A 388 -13.08 34.51 14.69
CA GLN A 388 -13.34 33.12 14.34
C GLN A 388 -12.04 32.52 13.80
N GLU A 389 -11.51 31.58 14.49
CA GLU A 389 -10.44 30.74 14.01
C GLU A 389 -10.95 29.31 13.98
N ARG A 390 -10.79 28.66 12.83
CA ARG A 390 -11.11 27.26 12.68
C ARG A 390 -9.83 26.55 12.23
N ARG A 391 -9.52 25.46 12.90
CA ARG A 391 -8.41 24.59 12.57
C ARG A 391 -8.92 23.21 12.22
N LEU A 392 -8.66 22.77 11.01
CA LEU A 392 -8.90 21.41 10.59
C LEU A 392 -7.55 20.68 10.55
N ASN A 393 -7.44 19.60 11.29
CA ASN A 393 -6.27 18.74 11.28
C ASN A 393 -6.67 17.34 10.84
N VAL A 394 -5.85 16.73 10.00
CA VAL A 394 -6.05 15.35 9.52
C VAL A 394 -4.85 14.51 9.95
N PHE A 395 -5.12 13.48 10.73
CA PHE A 395 -4.13 12.53 11.21
C PHE A 395 -4.38 11.17 10.62
N ILE A 396 -3.31 10.40 10.53
CA ILE A 396 -3.38 9.01 10.07
C ILE A 396 -2.55 8.11 10.97
N LYS A 397 -3.09 6.92 11.21
CA LYS A 397 -2.43 5.85 11.93
C LYS A 397 -2.58 4.54 11.16
N PRO A 398 -1.51 4.03 10.56
CA PRO A 398 -1.50 2.68 9.99
C PRO A 398 -1.16 1.64 11.05
N THR A 399 -1.75 0.45 10.91
CA THR A 399 -1.44 -0.73 11.71
C THR A 399 -1.34 -1.94 10.79
N VAL A 400 -0.20 -2.61 10.80
CA VAL A 400 0.02 -3.85 10.07
C VAL A 400 -0.53 -5.00 10.92
N VAL A 401 -1.39 -5.81 10.32
CA VAL A 401 -1.93 -7.03 10.90
C VAL A 401 -1.32 -8.20 10.13
N GLU A 402 -0.52 -9.01 10.80
CA GLU A 402 0.10 -10.21 10.24
C GLU A 402 -0.87 -11.39 10.17
#